data_e615b4a1cd61b2784a851971547f98ef
#
_entry.id   e615b4a1cd61b2784a851971547f98ef
#
_cell.length_a   1.000
_cell.length_b   1.000
_cell.length_c   1.000
_cell.angle_alpha   90.00
_cell.angle_beta   90.00
_cell.angle_gamma   90.00
#
_symmetry.space_group_name_H-M   'P 1'
#
loop_
_entity.id
_entity.type
_entity.pdbx_description
1 polymer ?
#
loop_
_entity_poly.entity_id
_entity_poly.type
_entity_poly.pdbx_seq_one_letter_code
_entity_poly.pdbx_strand_id
1 'polypeptide(L)'
;VRAYALERALDTPAKIYFKNESVSPAGSHKPNTALPQAYYNAKQGIKHLTTETGGGQWGSAIALASQYFGLDLKVFMVKVSYEQKPYRKLLMNTWGAEVIPSPSTLTDAGRRALADDPDCSGNLGLAISEAVETAVQHPDDTRYCLGSVLNHVLLHQTVIGEEALMQMEMAGDEPDVVIGCFGGGSNF
;
A
#
# COMPACT_ATOMS: atom_id res chain seq x y z
N VAL A 1 -13.90 16.63 -3.75
CA VAL A 1 -13.95 17.88 -2.91
C VAL A 1 -13.37 19.04 -3.68
N ARG A 2 -14.04 20.20 -3.69
CA ARG A 2 -13.50 21.42 -4.32
C ARG A 2 -12.57 22.17 -3.34
N ALA A 3 -11.41 22.60 -3.83
CA ALA A 3 -10.36 23.22 -3.04
C ALA A 3 -10.40 24.77 -3.09
N TYR A 4 -11.50 25.38 -2.68
CA TYR A 4 -11.70 26.84 -2.70
C TYR A 4 -10.56 27.66 -2.06
N ALA A 5 -9.97 27.15 -0.97
CA ALA A 5 -8.87 27.86 -0.32
C ALA A 5 -7.59 27.88 -1.20
N LEU A 6 -7.33 26.78 -1.91
CA LEU A 6 -6.20 26.69 -2.83
C LEU A 6 -6.42 27.56 -4.07
N GLU A 7 -7.64 27.58 -4.63
CA GLU A 7 -8.00 28.48 -5.75
C GLU A 7 -7.69 29.94 -5.40
N ARG A 8 -8.11 30.38 -4.21
CA ARG A 8 -7.84 31.74 -3.73
C ARG A 8 -6.35 32.00 -3.49
N ALA A 9 -5.62 31.05 -2.90
CA ALA A 9 -4.19 31.20 -2.62
C ALA A 9 -3.34 31.30 -3.89
N LEU A 10 -3.78 30.66 -4.97
CA LEU A 10 -3.12 30.69 -6.28
C LEU A 10 -3.58 31.86 -7.16
N ASP A 11 -4.58 32.63 -6.73
CA ASP A 11 -5.22 33.68 -7.51
C ASP A 11 -5.58 33.23 -8.93
N THR A 12 -6.21 32.06 -9.03
CA THR A 12 -6.53 31.41 -10.31
C THR A 12 -8.01 31.35 -10.57
N PRO A 13 -8.48 31.52 -11.82
CA PRO A 13 -9.86 31.26 -12.21
C PRO A 13 -10.17 29.75 -12.33
N ALA A 14 -9.16 28.90 -12.30
CA ALA A 14 -9.34 27.45 -12.42
C ALA A 14 -10.13 26.89 -11.23
N LYS A 15 -11.05 25.97 -11.51
CA LYS A 15 -11.73 25.19 -10.48
C LYS A 15 -10.85 23.99 -10.11
N ILE A 16 -10.44 23.90 -8.86
CA ILE A 16 -9.54 22.84 -8.38
C ILE A 16 -10.33 21.84 -7.53
N TYR A 17 -10.32 20.59 -7.96
CA TYR A 17 -10.91 19.46 -7.24
C TYR A 17 -9.85 18.46 -6.81
N PHE A 18 -10.10 17.72 -5.74
CA PHE A 18 -9.30 16.57 -5.37
C PHE A 18 -10.18 15.41 -4.91
N LYS A 19 -9.83 14.21 -5.34
CA LYS A 19 -10.41 12.95 -4.86
C LYS A 19 -9.74 12.62 -3.52
N ASN A 20 -10.48 12.67 -2.43
CA ASN A 20 -9.94 12.49 -1.08
C ASN A 20 -10.06 11.04 -0.63
N GLU A 21 -8.99 10.28 -0.79
CA GLU A 21 -8.87 8.89 -0.32
C GLU A 21 -8.20 8.76 1.07
N SER A 22 -7.83 9.88 1.69
CA SER A 22 -7.19 9.88 3.01
C SER A 22 -8.14 9.58 4.18
N VAL A 23 -9.43 9.58 3.94
CA VAL A 23 -10.47 9.34 4.94
C VAL A 23 -10.66 7.86 5.29
N SER A 24 -10.05 6.95 4.54
CA SER A 24 -10.04 5.54 4.92
C SER A 24 -9.26 5.32 6.22
N PRO A 25 -9.58 4.29 7.03
CA PRO A 25 -8.84 4.01 8.27
C PRO A 25 -7.33 3.82 8.06
N ALA A 26 -6.91 3.36 6.88
CA ALA A 26 -5.50 3.23 6.51
C ALA A 26 -4.87 4.54 5.97
N GLY A 27 -5.67 5.60 5.79
CA GLY A 27 -5.23 6.93 5.37
C GLY A 27 -4.77 7.01 3.92
N SER A 28 -5.27 6.16 3.03
CA SER A 28 -4.92 6.14 1.60
C SER A 28 -5.94 5.40 0.74
N HIS A 29 -5.76 5.42 -0.60
CA HIS A 29 -6.55 4.65 -1.56
C HIS A 29 -6.29 3.12 -1.53
N LYS A 30 -5.24 2.68 -0.86
CA LYS A 30 -4.77 1.29 -0.94
C LYS A 30 -5.74 0.23 -0.39
N PRO A 31 -6.66 0.52 0.55
CA PRO A 31 -7.70 -0.43 0.95
C PRO A 31 -8.55 -0.95 -0.21
N ASN A 32 -8.72 -0.20 -1.30
CA ASN A 32 -9.48 -0.64 -2.47
C ASN A 32 -8.92 -1.92 -3.10
N THR A 33 -7.61 -2.15 -3.00
CA THR A 33 -6.98 -3.40 -3.45
C THR A 33 -6.64 -4.34 -2.30
N ALA A 34 -6.37 -3.83 -1.09
CA ALA A 34 -6.02 -4.65 0.06
C ALA A 34 -7.18 -5.55 0.49
N LEU A 35 -8.40 -5.01 0.53
CA LEU A 35 -9.60 -5.76 0.91
C LEU A 35 -9.89 -6.92 -0.05
N PRO A 36 -9.95 -6.74 -1.38
CA PRO A 36 -10.13 -7.87 -2.30
C PRO A 36 -9.01 -8.91 -2.21
N GLN A 37 -7.74 -8.47 -2.10
CA GLN A 37 -6.62 -9.41 -1.98
C GLN A 37 -6.74 -10.27 -0.72
N ALA A 38 -7.01 -9.66 0.44
CA ALA A 38 -7.19 -10.41 1.69
C ALA A 38 -8.42 -11.32 1.63
N TYR A 39 -9.54 -10.83 1.13
CA TYR A 39 -10.78 -11.60 0.98
C TYR A 39 -10.59 -12.87 0.15
N TYR A 40 -10.02 -12.73 -1.05
CA TYR A 40 -9.86 -13.88 -1.95
C TYR A 40 -8.84 -14.88 -1.42
N ASN A 41 -7.77 -14.43 -0.76
CA ASN A 41 -6.83 -15.32 -0.10
C ASN A 41 -7.50 -16.10 1.04
N ALA A 42 -8.25 -15.43 1.92
CA ALA A 42 -9.02 -16.10 2.99
C ALA A 42 -10.02 -17.11 2.42
N LYS A 43 -10.73 -16.73 1.35
CA LYS A 43 -11.69 -17.62 0.67
C LYS A 43 -11.04 -18.88 0.07
N GLN A 44 -9.77 -18.81 -0.32
CA GLN A 44 -8.97 -19.93 -0.80
C GLN A 44 -8.35 -20.77 0.33
N GLY A 45 -8.61 -20.43 1.58
CA GLY A 45 -8.08 -21.16 2.74
C GLY A 45 -6.65 -20.77 3.14
N ILE A 46 -6.09 -19.71 2.52
CA ILE A 46 -4.78 -19.16 2.90
C ILE A 46 -4.85 -18.64 4.33
N LYS A 47 -3.76 -18.77 5.07
CA LYS A 47 -3.64 -18.38 6.48
C LYS A 47 -2.72 -17.19 6.68
N HIS A 48 -1.68 -17.10 5.87
CA HIS A 48 -0.60 -16.14 6.05
C HIS A 48 -0.40 -15.31 4.78
N LEU A 49 -0.26 -14.02 4.96
CA LEU A 49 0.15 -13.09 3.90
C LEU A 49 1.54 -12.54 4.18
N THR A 50 2.32 -12.35 3.12
CA THR A 50 3.57 -11.61 3.17
C THR A 50 3.52 -10.44 2.21
N THR A 51 4.18 -9.36 2.57
CA THR A 51 4.27 -8.18 1.72
C THR A 51 5.48 -7.33 2.10
N GLU A 52 5.84 -6.42 1.21
CA GLU A 52 6.75 -5.33 1.49
C GLU A 52 5.99 -4.03 1.76
N THR A 53 6.68 -3.04 2.30
CA THR A 53 6.21 -1.66 2.31
C THR A 53 7.39 -0.68 2.33
N GLY A 54 7.35 0.35 1.49
CA GLY A 54 8.32 1.43 1.53
C GLY A 54 8.03 2.38 2.69
N GLY A 55 7.09 3.31 2.48
CA GLY A 55 6.71 4.33 3.47
C GLY A 55 5.68 3.89 4.51
N GLY A 56 5.12 2.68 4.40
CA GLY A 56 4.16 2.10 5.34
C GLY A 56 2.69 2.20 4.92
N GLN A 57 2.33 2.90 3.84
CA GLN A 57 0.91 3.03 3.44
C GLN A 57 0.33 1.69 2.97
N TRP A 58 1.07 0.95 2.14
CA TRP A 58 0.62 -0.36 1.70
C TRP A 58 0.54 -1.35 2.86
N GLY A 59 1.61 -1.43 3.67
CA GLY A 59 1.61 -2.27 4.88
C GLY A 59 0.43 -2.00 5.80
N SER A 60 0.08 -0.72 6.02
CA SER A 60 -1.09 -0.34 6.84
C SER A 60 -2.40 -0.81 6.21
N ALA A 61 -2.58 -0.66 4.89
CA ALA A 61 -3.80 -1.05 4.21
C ALA A 61 -4.03 -2.57 4.25
N ILE A 62 -2.98 -3.36 3.97
CA ILE A 62 -3.11 -4.82 3.99
C ILE A 62 -3.19 -5.37 5.43
N ALA A 63 -2.57 -4.71 6.42
CA ALA A 63 -2.72 -5.09 7.83
C ALA A 63 -4.18 -4.95 8.28
N LEU A 64 -4.83 -3.81 7.96
CA LEU A 64 -6.25 -3.62 8.21
C LEU A 64 -7.11 -4.71 7.54
N ALA A 65 -6.86 -4.98 6.26
CA ALA A 65 -7.60 -5.98 5.50
C ALA A 65 -7.40 -7.40 6.06
N SER A 66 -6.16 -7.75 6.43
CA SER A 66 -5.83 -9.05 7.02
C SER A 66 -6.58 -9.27 8.34
N GLN A 67 -6.69 -8.25 9.17
CA GLN A 67 -7.44 -8.32 10.42
C GLN A 67 -8.93 -8.61 10.17
N TYR A 68 -9.56 -7.99 9.16
CA TYR A 68 -10.96 -8.24 8.84
C TYR A 68 -11.24 -9.69 8.43
N PHE A 69 -10.27 -10.35 7.79
CA PHE A 69 -10.45 -11.71 7.27
C PHE A 69 -9.71 -12.79 8.07
N GLY A 70 -9.15 -12.43 9.22
CA GLY A 70 -8.49 -13.37 10.13
C GLY A 70 -7.23 -14.00 9.55
N LEU A 71 -6.46 -13.22 8.79
CA LEU A 71 -5.19 -13.64 8.19
C LEU A 71 -4.02 -13.08 8.99
N ASP A 72 -3.01 -13.89 9.22
CA ASP A 72 -1.74 -13.43 9.74
C ASP A 72 -0.98 -12.66 8.64
N LEU A 73 -0.28 -11.60 9.01
CA LEU A 73 0.45 -10.79 8.06
C LEU A 73 1.89 -10.52 8.52
N LYS A 74 2.84 -10.76 7.63
CA LYS A 74 4.25 -10.39 7.78
C LYS A 74 4.61 -9.29 6.78
N VAL A 75 5.13 -8.16 7.28
CA VAL A 75 5.45 -6.97 6.48
C VAL A 75 6.95 -6.68 6.56
N PHE A 76 7.64 -6.76 5.43
CA PHE A 76 9.02 -6.31 5.30
C PHE A 76 9.03 -4.82 4.97
N MET A 77 9.40 -3.99 5.95
CA MET A 77 9.42 -2.54 5.79
C MET A 77 10.84 -2.04 5.55
N VAL A 78 11.04 -1.20 4.54
CA VAL A 78 12.35 -0.60 4.25
C VAL A 78 12.93 0.04 5.52
N LYS A 79 14.14 -0.36 5.93
CA LYS A 79 14.76 -0.06 7.23
C LYS A 79 14.76 1.43 7.56
N VAL A 80 15.14 2.29 6.61
CA VAL A 80 15.14 3.73 6.85
C VAL A 80 13.74 4.27 7.19
N SER A 81 12.70 3.75 6.56
CA SER A 81 11.31 4.14 6.87
C SER A 81 10.82 3.51 8.18
N TYR A 82 11.23 2.29 8.50
CA TYR A 82 10.93 1.62 9.76
C TYR A 82 11.43 2.43 10.96
N GLU A 83 12.61 3.02 10.85
CA GLU A 83 13.23 3.86 11.88
C GLU A 83 12.60 5.26 11.95
N GLN A 84 12.39 5.91 10.79
CA GLN A 84 11.89 7.29 10.71
C GLN A 84 10.38 7.43 10.91
N LYS A 85 9.61 6.35 10.73
CA LYS A 85 8.15 6.38 10.78
C LYS A 85 7.58 5.40 11.81
N PRO A 86 7.90 5.55 13.10
CA PRO A 86 7.51 4.59 14.15
C PRO A 86 5.98 4.42 14.27
N TYR A 87 5.22 5.47 14.00
CA TYR A 87 3.74 5.41 14.06
C TYR A 87 3.14 4.52 12.96
N ARG A 88 3.79 4.37 11.80
CA ARG A 88 3.34 3.43 10.76
C ARG A 88 3.50 1.97 11.21
N LYS A 89 4.63 1.65 11.82
CA LYS A 89 4.85 0.34 12.43
C LYS A 89 3.83 0.07 13.54
N LEU A 90 3.62 1.05 14.44
CA LEU A 90 2.66 0.92 15.53
C LEU A 90 1.24 0.64 15.00
N LEU A 91 0.81 1.36 13.96
CA LEU A 91 -0.49 1.16 13.33
C LEU A 91 -0.64 -0.25 12.76
N MET A 92 0.37 -0.74 12.02
CA MET A 92 0.37 -2.11 11.48
C MET A 92 0.32 -3.17 12.59
N ASN A 93 1.11 -3.00 13.65
CA ASN A 93 1.10 -3.90 14.80
C ASN A 93 -0.26 -3.89 15.54
N THR A 94 -0.92 -2.73 15.62
CA THR A 94 -2.26 -2.60 16.23
C THR A 94 -3.30 -3.45 15.46
N TRP A 95 -3.11 -3.64 14.17
CA TRP A 95 -3.92 -4.52 13.34
C TRP A 95 -3.36 -5.95 13.22
N GLY A 96 -2.45 -6.34 14.11
CA GLY A 96 -1.94 -7.71 14.23
C GLY A 96 -0.81 -8.08 13.27
N ALA A 97 -0.31 -7.15 12.46
CA ALA A 97 0.80 -7.47 11.55
C ALA A 97 2.14 -7.55 12.29
N GLU A 98 2.98 -8.51 11.89
CA GLU A 98 4.39 -8.58 12.24
C GLU A 98 5.19 -7.70 11.29
N VAL A 99 5.84 -6.64 11.78
CA VAL A 99 6.60 -5.69 10.96
C VAL A 99 8.10 -5.86 11.17
N ILE A 100 8.81 -6.19 10.09
CA ILE A 100 10.23 -6.53 10.08
C ILE A 100 10.99 -5.49 9.28
N PRO A 101 12.09 -4.92 9.80
CA PRO A 101 12.95 -4.05 8.99
C PRO A 101 13.66 -4.85 7.90
N SER A 102 13.67 -4.34 6.68
CA SER A 102 14.38 -4.92 5.53
C SER A 102 15.59 -4.06 5.18
N PRO A 103 16.81 -4.66 5.08
CA PRO A 103 17.12 -6.09 5.11
C PRO A 103 17.01 -6.72 6.50
N SER A 104 16.63 -8.00 6.52
CA SER A 104 16.54 -8.82 7.74
C SER A 104 17.46 -10.05 7.68
N THR A 105 17.66 -10.69 8.81
CA THR A 105 18.37 -11.97 8.87
C THR A 105 17.45 -13.18 8.63
N LEU A 106 16.17 -12.99 8.41
CA LEU A 106 15.17 -14.05 8.27
C LEU A 106 15.23 -14.74 6.91
N THR A 107 15.65 -14.02 5.88
CA THR A 107 15.68 -14.48 4.49
C THR A 107 17.09 -14.56 3.93
N ASP A 108 17.30 -15.34 2.87
CA ASP A 108 18.60 -15.38 2.18
C ASP A 108 18.90 -14.06 1.49
N ALA A 109 17.89 -13.42 0.91
CA ALA A 109 18.04 -12.12 0.28
C ALA A 109 18.51 -11.05 1.29
N GLY A 110 17.89 -11.00 2.47
CA GLY A 110 18.28 -10.06 3.53
C GLY A 110 19.66 -10.35 4.10
N ARG A 111 20.00 -11.63 4.37
CA ARG A 111 21.33 -12.05 4.87
C ARG A 111 22.45 -11.67 3.89
N ARG A 112 22.24 -11.88 2.57
CA ARG A 112 23.23 -11.48 1.55
C ARG A 112 23.45 -9.97 1.55
N ALA A 113 22.37 -9.18 1.57
CA ALA A 113 22.48 -7.72 1.60
C ALA A 113 23.23 -7.21 2.84
N LEU A 114 22.99 -7.81 4.02
CA LEU A 114 23.67 -7.46 5.25
C LEU A 114 25.13 -7.94 5.29
N ALA A 115 25.46 -9.02 4.57
CA ALA A 115 26.84 -9.49 4.43
C ALA A 115 27.66 -8.56 3.52
N ASP A 116 27.03 -8.03 2.46
CA ASP A 116 27.65 -7.08 1.54
C ASP A 116 27.78 -5.67 2.15
N ASP A 117 26.76 -5.23 2.89
CA ASP A 117 26.73 -3.93 3.58
C ASP A 117 25.95 -4.06 4.90
N PRO A 118 26.64 -4.20 6.05
CA PRO A 118 26.00 -4.30 7.37
C PRO A 118 25.16 -3.08 7.76
N ASP A 119 25.46 -1.91 7.21
CA ASP A 119 24.75 -0.65 7.45
C ASP A 119 23.67 -0.36 6.38
N CYS A 120 23.39 -1.30 5.51
CA CYS A 120 22.40 -1.17 4.45
C CYS A 120 21.07 -0.59 4.96
N SER A 121 20.68 0.55 4.40
CA SER A 121 19.41 1.23 4.74
C SER A 121 18.17 0.55 4.17
N GLY A 122 18.38 -0.46 3.31
CA GLY A 122 17.32 -1.16 2.60
C GLY A 122 16.76 -0.38 1.41
N ASN A 123 16.06 -1.09 0.57
CA ASN A 123 15.29 -0.52 -0.54
C ASN A 123 14.05 -1.38 -0.81
N LEU A 124 13.14 -0.86 -1.64
CA LEU A 124 11.87 -1.53 -1.90
C LEU A 124 12.04 -2.88 -2.60
N GLY A 125 12.98 -2.98 -3.55
CA GLY A 125 13.27 -4.22 -4.28
C GLY A 125 13.75 -5.34 -3.36
N LEU A 126 14.61 -5.01 -2.39
CA LEU A 126 15.07 -5.98 -1.39
C LEU A 126 13.92 -6.44 -0.48
N ALA A 127 13.09 -5.52 0.00
CA ALA A 127 11.93 -5.86 0.81
C ALA A 127 10.92 -6.74 0.05
N ILE A 128 10.73 -6.51 -1.26
CA ILE A 128 9.96 -7.39 -2.15
C ILE A 128 10.60 -8.78 -2.19
N SER A 129 11.91 -8.87 -2.39
CA SER A 129 12.63 -10.16 -2.46
C SER A 129 12.44 -10.97 -1.18
N GLU A 130 12.54 -10.34 -0.01
CA GLU A 130 12.33 -11.00 1.27
C GLU A 130 10.88 -11.49 1.46
N ALA A 131 9.89 -10.67 1.08
CA ALA A 131 8.48 -11.04 1.16
C ALA A 131 8.13 -12.19 0.21
N VAL A 132 8.62 -12.15 -1.03
CA VAL A 132 8.42 -13.22 -2.02
C VAL A 132 9.11 -14.50 -1.59
N GLU A 133 10.36 -14.44 -1.12
CA GLU A 133 11.10 -15.59 -0.61
C GLU A 133 10.31 -16.30 0.51
N THR A 134 9.78 -15.53 1.46
CA THR A 134 8.97 -16.07 2.56
C THR A 134 7.72 -16.80 2.03
N ALA A 135 7.01 -16.24 1.04
CA ALA A 135 5.84 -16.88 0.45
C ALA A 135 6.20 -18.16 -0.33
N VAL A 136 7.30 -18.14 -1.07
CA VAL A 136 7.75 -19.32 -1.85
C VAL A 136 8.20 -20.47 -0.96
N GLN A 137 8.75 -20.18 0.23
CA GLN A 137 9.14 -21.20 1.20
C GLN A 137 7.93 -21.88 1.88
N HIS A 138 6.74 -21.27 1.84
CA HIS A 138 5.50 -21.77 2.47
C HIS A 138 4.31 -21.75 1.48
N PRO A 139 4.40 -22.46 0.34
CA PRO A 139 3.44 -22.30 -0.77
C PRO A 139 2.03 -22.84 -0.47
N ASP A 140 1.88 -23.67 0.56
CA ASP A 140 0.59 -24.32 0.86
C ASP A 140 -0.39 -23.36 1.54
N ASP A 141 0.10 -22.44 2.38
CA ASP A 141 -0.75 -21.59 3.23
C ASP A 141 -0.39 -20.11 3.21
N THR A 142 0.68 -19.72 2.51
CA THR A 142 1.20 -18.35 2.47
C THR A 142 1.16 -17.77 1.06
N ARG A 143 0.76 -16.50 0.94
CA ARG A 143 0.74 -15.76 -0.33
C ARG A 143 1.37 -14.38 -0.17
N TYR A 144 2.05 -13.96 -1.24
CA TYR A 144 2.58 -12.62 -1.40
C TYR A 144 1.50 -11.68 -1.93
N CYS A 145 1.37 -10.50 -1.34
CA CYS A 145 0.47 -9.43 -1.77
C CYS A 145 1.26 -8.18 -2.15
N LEU A 146 0.80 -7.44 -3.15
CA LEU A 146 1.43 -6.22 -3.65
C LEU A 146 0.40 -5.11 -3.84
N GLY A 147 0.75 -3.88 -3.45
CA GLY A 147 -0.14 -2.72 -3.43
C GLY A 147 -0.08 -1.80 -4.64
N SER A 148 0.61 -2.20 -5.72
CA SER A 148 0.72 -1.46 -6.98
C SER A 148 1.26 -2.38 -8.09
N VAL A 149 1.58 -1.84 -9.28
CA VAL A 149 2.29 -2.51 -10.39
C VAL A 149 1.48 -3.59 -11.11
N LEU A 150 0.83 -4.50 -10.40
CA LEU A 150 0.15 -5.67 -10.98
C LEU A 150 -1.24 -5.30 -11.53
N ASN A 151 -1.63 -5.94 -12.62
CA ASN A 151 -2.88 -5.65 -13.34
C ASN A 151 -4.12 -5.73 -12.44
N HIS A 152 -4.21 -6.73 -11.55
CA HIS A 152 -5.35 -6.83 -10.63
C HIS A 152 -5.41 -5.66 -9.63
N VAL A 153 -4.25 -5.13 -9.20
CA VAL A 153 -4.22 -3.94 -8.34
C VAL A 153 -4.75 -2.72 -9.07
N LEU A 154 -4.29 -2.51 -10.31
CA LEU A 154 -4.73 -1.40 -11.14
C LEU A 154 -6.23 -1.51 -11.45
N LEU A 155 -6.73 -2.71 -11.74
CA LEU A 155 -8.14 -2.97 -11.93
C LEU A 155 -8.96 -2.63 -10.68
N HIS A 156 -8.51 -3.02 -9.48
CA HIS A 156 -9.21 -2.65 -8.24
C HIS A 156 -9.26 -1.14 -8.02
N GLN A 157 -8.24 -0.41 -8.46
CA GLN A 157 -8.15 1.04 -8.27
C GLN A 157 -9.01 1.83 -9.27
N THR A 158 -9.52 1.22 -10.33
CA THR A 158 -10.44 1.89 -11.27
C THR A 158 -11.72 2.39 -10.61
N VAL A 159 -12.08 1.86 -9.44
CA VAL A 159 -13.21 2.36 -8.63
C VAL A 159 -13.08 3.85 -8.31
N ILE A 160 -11.85 4.36 -8.17
CA ILE A 160 -11.58 5.78 -7.91
C ILE A 160 -12.02 6.64 -9.10
N GLY A 161 -11.69 6.21 -10.33
CA GLY A 161 -12.09 6.88 -11.56
C GLY A 161 -13.61 6.81 -11.79
N GLU A 162 -14.22 5.65 -11.59
CA GLU A 162 -15.68 5.48 -11.70
C GLU A 162 -16.43 6.39 -10.72
N GLU A 163 -16.02 6.43 -9.46
CA GLU A 163 -16.59 7.34 -8.47
C GLU A 163 -16.33 8.82 -8.82
N ALA A 164 -15.14 9.15 -9.34
CA ALA A 164 -14.79 10.52 -9.72
C ALA A 164 -15.69 11.02 -10.85
N LEU A 165 -15.99 10.20 -11.86
CA LEU A 165 -16.93 10.54 -12.93
C LEU A 165 -18.32 10.89 -12.38
N MET A 166 -18.89 10.01 -11.52
CA MET A 166 -20.18 10.28 -10.90
C MET A 166 -20.17 11.53 -10.02
N GLN A 167 -19.09 11.76 -9.29
CA GLN A 167 -18.94 12.93 -8.41
C GLN A 167 -18.78 14.23 -9.18
N MET A 168 -18.13 14.21 -10.35
CA MET A 168 -18.04 15.39 -11.25
C MET A 168 -19.38 15.68 -11.90
N GLU A 169 -20.14 14.67 -12.33
CA GLU A 169 -21.52 14.84 -12.79
C GLU A 169 -22.40 15.50 -11.72
N MET A 170 -22.34 15.03 -10.47
CA MET A 170 -23.05 15.65 -9.34
C MET A 170 -22.63 17.11 -9.09
N ALA A 171 -21.38 17.45 -9.38
CA ALA A 171 -20.86 18.81 -9.26
C ALA A 171 -21.27 19.71 -10.46
N GLY A 172 -21.85 19.14 -11.52
CA GLY A 172 -22.18 19.84 -12.76
C GLY A 172 -20.94 20.39 -13.47
N ASP A 173 -19.83 19.67 -13.42
CA ASP A 173 -18.53 20.12 -13.93
C ASP A 173 -17.75 18.96 -14.57
N GLU A 174 -16.81 19.29 -15.47
CA GLU A 174 -15.93 18.31 -16.11
C GLU A 174 -14.46 18.75 -15.96
N PRO A 175 -13.51 17.83 -15.73
CA PRO A 175 -12.11 18.19 -15.61
C PRO A 175 -11.45 18.36 -16.98
N ASP A 176 -10.81 19.50 -17.22
CA ASP A 176 -9.92 19.70 -18.38
C ASP A 176 -8.56 19.05 -18.19
N VAL A 177 -8.12 18.89 -16.94
CA VAL A 177 -6.80 18.33 -16.57
C VAL A 177 -6.96 17.42 -15.36
N VAL A 178 -6.39 16.23 -15.44
CA VAL A 178 -6.26 15.27 -14.33
C VAL A 178 -4.80 15.17 -13.93
N ILE A 179 -4.52 15.33 -12.64
CA ILE A 179 -3.17 15.27 -12.08
C ILE A 179 -3.13 14.17 -11.04
N GLY A 180 -2.19 13.22 -11.16
CA GLY A 180 -1.95 12.16 -10.21
C GLY A 180 -0.47 11.85 -10.08
N CYS A 181 -0.03 11.32 -8.93
CA CYS A 181 1.31 10.79 -8.82
C CYS A 181 1.40 9.42 -9.48
N PHE A 182 2.49 9.20 -10.20
CA PHE A 182 2.75 7.97 -10.93
C PHE A 182 4.04 7.30 -10.39
N GLY A 183 3.86 6.38 -9.44
CA GLY A 183 4.90 5.47 -8.97
C GLY A 183 4.71 4.09 -9.58
N GLY A 184 4.10 3.16 -8.85
CA GLY A 184 3.70 1.84 -9.37
C GLY A 184 2.38 1.84 -10.15
N GLY A 185 1.73 2.98 -10.38
CA GLY A 185 0.51 3.13 -11.16
C GLY A 185 -0.81 2.99 -10.40
N SER A 186 -0.78 2.70 -9.11
CA SER A 186 -2.03 2.49 -8.34
C SER A 186 -2.76 3.78 -7.94
N ASN A 187 -2.15 4.94 -8.11
CA ASN A 187 -2.76 6.22 -7.78
C ASN A 187 -3.38 6.90 -9.01
N PHE A 188 -2.79 6.68 -10.19
CA PHE A 188 -3.20 7.31 -11.45
C PHE A 188 -3.95 6.35 -12.36
#